data_b0e8e2754348c377eac6a7bd2dd5b448
#
_entry.id   b0e8e2754348c377eac6a7bd2dd5b448
#
_cell.length_a   1.000
_cell.length_b   1.000
_cell.length_c   1.000
_cell.angle_alpha   90.00
_cell.angle_beta   90.00
_cell.angle_gamma   90.00
#
_symmetry.space_group_name_H-M   'P 1'
#
loop_
_entity.id
_entity.type
_entity.pdbx_description
1 polymer ?
#
loop_
_entity_poly.entity_id
_entity_poly.type
_entity_poly.pdbx_seq_one_letter_code
_entity_poly.pdbx_strand_id
1 'polypeptide(L)' 'YYALAGVRFGFAVADPATVRELVKVKDSYNCDVLSLAAATAAVEDQAYYADVRARIIATRGRMTAALTE' A
#
# COMPACT_ATOMS: atom_id res chain seq x y z
N TYR A 1 -1.26 2.93 -1.10
CA TYR A 1 -2.65 2.92 -1.43
C TYR A 1 -3.60 2.82 -0.23
N TYR A 2 -3.13 2.28 0.87
CA TYR A 2 -3.86 2.17 2.13
C TYR A 2 -3.56 3.32 3.09
N ALA A 3 -3.06 4.45 2.60
CA ALA A 3 -2.71 5.65 3.36
C ALA A 3 -1.72 5.40 4.52
N LEU A 4 -0.82 4.43 4.34
CA LEU A 4 0.14 4.01 5.37
C LEU A 4 1.59 4.43 5.07
N ALA A 5 1.80 5.37 4.16
CA ALA A 5 3.14 5.79 3.75
C ALA A 5 3.98 6.30 4.93
N GLY A 6 3.36 7.03 5.86
CA GLY A 6 4.03 7.54 7.06
C GLY A 6 4.43 6.45 8.05
N VAL A 7 3.78 5.32 8.02
CA VAL A 7 4.07 4.15 8.87
C VAL A 7 5.26 3.35 8.32
N ARG A 8 5.71 3.68 7.10
CA ARG A 8 6.84 3.03 6.42
C ARG A 8 6.63 1.53 6.21
N PHE A 9 5.39 1.14 5.93
CA PHE A 9 5.00 -0.25 5.67
C PHE A 9 4.68 -0.45 4.19
N GLY A 10 5.12 -1.55 3.63
CA GLY A 10 4.77 -2.00 2.29
C GLY A 10 4.82 -3.51 2.22
N PHE A 11 4.17 -4.08 1.22
CA PHE A 11 4.25 -5.51 0.98
C PHE A 11 4.30 -5.80 -0.51
N ALA A 12 4.78 -6.98 -0.85
CA ALA A 12 4.81 -7.47 -2.22
C ALA A 12 4.30 -8.90 -2.27
N VAL A 13 3.66 -9.23 -3.38
CA VAL A 13 3.24 -10.61 -3.68
C VAL A 13 4.00 -11.05 -4.93
N ALA A 14 4.72 -12.16 -4.81
CA ALA A 14 5.55 -12.68 -5.89
C ALA A 14 5.56 -14.21 -5.87
N ASP A 15 6.18 -14.80 -6.89
CA ASP A 15 6.35 -16.25 -6.89
C ASP A 15 7.28 -16.71 -5.75
N PRO A 16 7.16 -17.97 -5.31
CA PRO A 16 7.95 -18.45 -4.17
C PRO A 16 9.47 -18.37 -4.38
N ALA A 17 9.96 -18.51 -5.59
CA ALA A 17 11.40 -18.44 -5.88
C ALA A 17 11.92 -17.01 -5.66
N THR A 18 11.20 -16.01 -6.14
CA THR A 18 11.53 -14.59 -5.91
C THR A 18 11.46 -14.23 -4.44
N VAL A 19 10.43 -14.68 -3.73
CA VAL A 19 10.30 -14.43 -2.28
C VAL A 19 11.47 -15.04 -1.51
N ARG A 20 11.92 -16.23 -1.86
CA ARG A 20 13.08 -16.86 -1.22
C ARG A 20 14.36 -16.02 -1.38
N GLU A 21 14.57 -15.42 -2.53
CA GLU A 21 15.72 -14.54 -2.75
C GLU A 21 15.60 -13.23 -1.95
N LEU A 22 14.41 -12.64 -1.90
CA LEU A 22 14.17 -11.43 -1.11
C LEU A 22 14.38 -11.66 0.40
N VAL A 23 13.99 -12.81 0.91
CA VAL A 23 14.18 -13.16 2.33
C VAL A 23 15.65 -13.18 2.72
N LYS A 24 16.56 -13.50 1.79
CA LYS A 24 18.00 -13.53 2.07
C LYS A 24 18.60 -12.14 2.35
N VAL A 25 17.98 -11.09 1.84
CA VAL A 25 18.49 -9.71 1.93
C VAL A 25 17.67 -8.82 2.87
N LYS A 26 16.55 -9.33 3.40
CA LYS A 26 15.73 -8.56 4.31
C LYS A 26 16.38 -8.43 5.69
N ASP A 27 16.02 -7.35 6.39
CA ASP A 27 16.40 -7.19 7.78
C ASP A 27 15.76 -8.24 8.70
N SER A 28 16.40 -8.50 9.83
CA SER A 28 15.86 -9.40 10.86
C SER A 28 14.59 -8.84 11.51
N TYR A 29 14.46 -7.53 11.59
CA TYR A 29 13.34 -6.82 12.21
C TYR A 29 12.67 -5.91 11.17
N ASN A 30 11.82 -6.50 10.31
CA ASN A 30 11.22 -5.76 9.18
C ASN A 30 10.21 -4.71 9.61
N CYS A 31 9.26 -5.09 10.47
CA CYS A 31 8.12 -4.26 10.83
C CYS A 31 7.88 -4.31 12.32
N ASP A 32 7.52 -3.18 12.89
CA ASP A 32 7.12 -3.12 14.29
C ASP A 32 5.66 -3.59 14.47
N VAL A 33 5.29 -3.88 15.72
CA VAL A 33 3.97 -4.39 16.06
C VAL A 33 2.84 -3.43 15.68
N LEU A 34 3.07 -2.12 15.87
CA LEU A 34 2.06 -1.11 15.57
C LEU A 34 1.83 -0.99 14.07
N SER A 35 2.90 -1.01 13.27
CA SER A 35 2.80 -0.99 11.81
C SER A 35 2.07 -2.21 11.26
N LEU A 36 2.34 -3.40 11.81
CA LEU A 36 1.64 -4.62 11.42
C LEU A 36 0.16 -4.57 11.77
N ALA A 37 -0.18 -4.09 12.96
CA ALA A 37 -1.57 -3.93 13.38
C ALA A 37 -2.32 -2.93 12.48
N ALA A 38 -1.71 -1.79 12.18
CA ALA A 38 -2.28 -0.78 11.29
C ALA A 38 -2.47 -1.32 9.87
N ALA A 39 -1.49 -2.03 9.33
CA ALA A 39 -1.56 -2.62 8.00
C ALA A 39 -2.64 -3.68 7.91
N THR A 40 -2.76 -4.55 8.91
CA THR A 40 -3.79 -5.58 8.97
C THR A 40 -5.18 -4.97 8.99
N ALA A 41 -5.40 -3.98 9.86
CA ALA A 41 -6.67 -3.26 9.94
C ALA A 41 -7.04 -2.58 8.62
N ALA A 42 -6.05 -1.95 7.96
CA ALA A 42 -6.26 -1.28 6.68
C ALA A 42 -6.64 -2.28 5.58
N VAL A 43 -5.97 -3.41 5.49
CA VAL A 43 -6.26 -4.45 4.48
C VAL A 43 -7.64 -5.07 4.71
N GLU A 44 -8.07 -5.21 5.95
CA GLU A 44 -9.39 -5.73 6.29
C GLU A 44 -10.52 -4.74 5.98
N ASP A 45 -10.24 -3.44 5.90
CA ASP A 45 -11.25 -2.41 5.62
C ASP A 45 -11.32 -2.08 4.11
N GLN A 46 -11.65 -3.07 3.30
CA GLN A 46 -11.69 -2.94 1.84
C GLN A 46 -12.76 -1.94 1.37
N ALA A 47 -13.90 -1.86 2.05
CA ALA A 47 -14.99 -0.96 1.66
C ALA A 47 -14.54 0.50 1.74
N TYR A 48 -13.89 0.90 2.83
CA TYR A 48 -13.36 2.25 3.01
C TYR A 48 -12.33 2.60 1.92
N TYR A 49 -11.36 1.73 1.70
CA TYR A 49 -10.30 2.00 0.73
C TYR A 49 -10.75 1.90 -0.72
N ALA A 50 -11.79 1.13 -1.03
CA ALA A 50 -12.41 1.13 -2.34
C ALA A 50 -13.03 2.50 -2.65
N ASP A 51 -13.72 3.11 -1.69
CA ASP A 51 -14.27 4.48 -1.84
C ASP A 51 -13.15 5.52 -2.01
N VAL A 52 -12.14 5.48 -1.16
CA VAL A 52 -10.98 6.37 -1.24
C VAL A 52 -10.30 6.26 -2.61
N ARG A 53 -10.10 5.06 -3.11
CA ARG A 53 -9.51 4.80 -4.43
C ARG A 53 -10.33 5.41 -5.55
N ALA A 54 -11.65 5.22 -5.52
CA ALA A 54 -12.54 5.79 -6.53
C ALA A 54 -12.45 7.33 -6.55
N ARG A 55 -12.41 7.97 -5.39
CA ARG A 55 -12.27 9.42 -5.25
C ARG A 55 -10.93 9.92 -5.76
N ILE A 56 -9.84 9.21 -5.50
CA ILE A 56 -8.50 9.55 -6.00
C ILE A 56 -8.47 9.47 -7.52
N ILE A 57 -9.02 8.42 -8.11
CA ILE A 57 -9.07 8.24 -9.57
C ILE A 57 -9.88 9.37 -10.22
N ALA A 58 -11.03 9.69 -9.66
CA ALA A 58 -11.87 10.79 -10.17
C ALA A 58 -11.16 12.15 -10.08
N THR A 59 -10.50 12.43 -8.96
CA THR A 59 -9.74 13.66 -8.76
C THR A 59 -8.55 13.75 -9.72
N ARG A 60 -7.82 12.67 -9.90
CA ARG A 60 -6.73 12.60 -10.87
C ARG A 60 -7.21 12.95 -12.28
N GLY A 61 -8.35 12.38 -12.70
CA GLY A 61 -8.92 12.67 -14.01
C GLY A 61 -9.24 14.16 -14.19
N ARG A 62 -9.87 14.78 -13.19
CA ARG A 62 -10.15 16.23 -13.23
C ARG A 62 -8.89 17.08 -13.31
N MET A 63 -7.88 16.74 -12.49
CA MET A 63 -6.61 17.46 -12.50
C MET A 63 -5.89 17.32 -13.84
N THR A 64 -5.82 16.12 -14.38
CA THR A 64 -5.17 15.88 -15.68
C THR A 64 -5.85 16.70 -16.78
N ALA A 65 -7.18 16.69 -16.82
CA ALA A 65 -7.94 17.48 -17.82
C ALA A 65 -7.69 18.98 -17.67
N ALA A 66 -7.65 19.49 -16.44
CA ALA A 66 -7.41 20.92 -16.19
C ALA A 66 -5.98 21.36 -16.52
N LEU A 67 -5.00 20.49 -16.36
CA LEU A 67 -3.58 20.82 -16.57
C LEU A 67 -3.11 20.61 -18.02
N THR A 68 -3.90 19.93 -18.85
CA THR A 68 -3.54 19.64 -20.26
C THR A 68 -4.20 20.57 -21.27
N GLU A 69 -4.88 21.59 -20.85
CA GLU A 69 -5.45 22.62 -21.75
C GLU A 69 -4.37 23.48 -22.40
#